data_5cced77477d82a0a981ed36672a80c25
#
_entry.id   5cced77477d82a0a981ed36672a80c25
#
_cell.length_a   1.000
_cell.length_b   1.000
_cell.length_c   1.000
_cell.angle_alpha   90.00
_cell.angle_beta   90.00
_cell.angle_gamma   90.00
#
_symmetry.space_group_name_H-M   'P 1'
#
loop_
_entity.id
_entity.type
_entity.pdbx_description
1 polymer ?
#
loop_
_entity_poly.entity_id
_entity_poly.type
_entity_poly.pdbx_seq_one_letter_code
_entity_poly.pdbx_strand_id
1 'polypeptide(L)'
;MIGVSLSRMEILYTPNLNPENIRDYVTLDHPERLDEAMKEDKGVIVLTAHMGNWEWLGALAIYGYPATTIVKNQANDAVTRLLNENRESMGLEVFARGGNEMIIAARALKRKKLLGFLADQDGGFHGVPQPFLGKMSSTPKGPAMFAQKFHSPIVPIFPVHDENHHTHLMIGEIMHFEDTGNKDEDIARMTRKMA
;
A
#
# COMPACT_ATOMS: atom_id res chain seq x y z
N MET A 1 1.80 18.79 10.58
CA MET A 1 2.81 18.38 9.57
C MET A 1 4.14 17.90 10.15
N ILE A 2 4.50 18.21 11.39
CA ILE A 2 5.79 17.81 12.02
C ILE A 2 5.79 16.31 12.41
N GLY A 3 4.66 15.76 12.87
CA GLY A 3 4.57 14.36 13.32
C GLY A 3 4.80 13.31 12.21
N VAL A 4 4.34 13.58 10.99
CA VAL A 4 4.54 12.68 9.82
C VAL A 4 6.01 12.62 9.40
N SER A 5 6.78 13.68 9.65
CA SER A 5 8.21 13.74 9.29
C SER A 5 9.07 12.92 10.25
N LEU A 6 8.72 12.89 11.55
CA LEU A 6 9.47 12.18 12.57
C LEU A 6 9.27 10.66 12.48
N SER A 7 8.04 10.19 12.22
CA SER A 7 7.76 8.76 12.07
C SER A 7 8.48 8.12 10.86
N ARG A 8 8.74 8.90 9.80
CA ARG A 8 9.54 8.42 8.65
C ARG A 8 11.01 8.28 8.96
N MET A 9 11.51 9.07 9.91
CA MET A 9 12.92 9.04 10.29
C MET A 9 13.28 7.77 11.07
N GLU A 10 12.32 7.17 11.77
CA GLU A 10 12.53 5.97 12.58
C GLU A 10 13.13 4.81 11.75
N ILE A 11 12.54 4.52 10.60
CA ILE A 11 13.02 3.42 9.74
C ILE A 11 14.41 3.71 9.14
N LEU A 12 14.79 4.98 8.98
CA LEU A 12 16.11 5.38 8.48
C LEU A 12 17.22 5.17 9.53
N TYR A 13 16.85 5.13 10.81
CA TYR A 13 17.77 4.86 11.91
C TYR A 13 17.78 3.38 12.32
N THR A 14 16.90 2.55 11.75
CA THR A 14 16.87 1.11 12.03
C THR A 14 17.97 0.43 11.22
N PRO A 15 18.95 -0.22 11.87
CA PRO A 15 20.11 -0.76 11.16
C PRO A 15 19.76 -1.97 10.32
N ASN A 16 20.20 -1.97 9.07
CA ASN A 16 20.29 -3.11 8.15
C ASN A 16 19.19 -4.16 8.30
N LEU A 17 17.93 -3.78 8.04
CA LEU A 17 16.79 -4.68 8.08
C LEU A 17 16.98 -5.84 7.08
N ASN A 18 16.82 -7.04 7.56
CA ASN A 18 17.00 -8.27 6.79
C ASN A 18 16.09 -9.39 7.34
N PRO A 19 16.00 -10.56 6.69
CA PRO A 19 15.13 -11.65 7.15
C PRO A 19 15.44 -12.20 8.56
N GLU A 20 16.67 -11.98 9.06
CA GLU A 20 17.09 -12.49 10.37
C GLU A 20 16.60 -11.58 11.50
N ASN A 21 16.60 -10.24 11.30
CA ASN A 21 16.28 -9.28 12.34
C ASN A 21 14.91 -8.59 12.19
N ILE A 22 14.24 -8.70 11.05
CA ILE A 22 12.98 -7.99 10.81
C ILE A 22 11.91 -8.29 11.87
N ARG A 23 11.90 -9.50 12.42
CA ARG A 23 10.93 -9.94 13.43
C ARG A 23 11.10 -9.25 14.79
N ASP A 24 12.25 -8.65 15.03
CA ASP A 24 12.49 -7.86 16.24
C ASP A 24 11.79 -6.49 16.17
N TYR A 25 11.41 -6.05 14.96
CA TYR A 25 10.82 -4.74 14.72
C TYR A 25 9.37 -4.81 14.21
N VAL A 26 9.06 -5.84 13.40
CA VAL A 26 7.77 -5.93 12.70
C VAL A 26 7.21 -7.34 12.81
N THR A 27 5.93 -7.43 13.15
CA THR A 27 5.13 -8.65 13.09
C THR A 27 4.04 -8.51 12.02
N LEU A 28 3.75 -9.60 11.31
CA LEU A 28 2.59 -9.67 10.42
C LEU A 28 1.42 -10.29 11.20
N ASP A 29 0.35 -9.55 11.37
CA ASP A 29 -0.87 -10.05 11.98
C ASP A 29 -1.79 -10.60 10.88
N HIS A 30 -2.18 -11.86 10.97
CA HIS A 30 -2.96 -12.59 9.96
C HIS A 30 -2.26 -12.75 8.59
N PRO A 31 -0.98 -13.19 8.54
CA PRO A 31 -0.25 -13.39 7.27
C PRO A 31 -0.93 -14.38 6.34
N GLU A 32 -1.72 -15.33 6.86
CA GLU A 32 -2.48 -16.32 6.08
C GLU A 32 -3.42 -15.68 5.06
N ARG A 33 -3.95 -14.47 5.35
CA ARG A 33 -4.81 -13.74 4.42
C ARG A 33 -4.03 -13.26 3.19
N LEU A 34 -2.81 -12.78 3.42
CA LEU A 34 -1.95 -12.33 2.31
C LEU A 34 -1.47 -13.54 1.49
N ASP A 35 -1.13 -14.65 2.15
CA ASP A 35 -0.78 -15.89 1.49
C ASP A 35 -1.93 -16.43 0.62
N GLU A 36 -3.16 -16.35 1.11
CA GLU A 36 -4.36 -16.75 0.36
C GLU A 36 -4.56 -15.86 -0.87
N ALA A 37 -4.48 -14.55 -0.70
CA ALA A 37 -4.59 -13.60 -1.81
C ALA A 37 -3.49 -13.81 -2.88
N MET A 38 -2.27 -14.14 -2.47
CA MET A 38 -1.15 -14.42 -3.39
C MET A 38 -1.34 -15.72 -4.18
N LYS A 39 -2.01 -16.73 -3.60
CA LYS A 39 -2.33 -17.99 -4.29
C LYS A 39 -3.28 -17.83 -5.47
N GLU A 40 -4.02 -16.73 -5.55
CA GLU A 40 -4.89 -16.43 -6.70
C GLU A 40 -4.12 -16.14 -7.99
N ASP A 41 -2.80 -15.92 -7.89
CA ASP A 41 -1.89 -15.78 -9.03
C ASP A 41 -2.18 -14.57 -9.93
N LYS A 42 -2.76 -13.51 -9.37
CA LYS A 42 -3.20 -12.29 -10.09
C LYS A 42 -2.46 -11.02 -9.68
N GLY A 43 -1.51 -11.13 -8.73
CA GLY A 43 -0.97 -10.00 -8.01
C GLY A 43 -1.98 -9.44 -7.00
N VAL A 44 -1.51 -8.71 -6.00
CA VAL A 44 -2.36 -8.24 -4.89
C VAL A 44 -2.23 -6.72 -4.76
N ILE A 45 -3.37 -6.06 -4.63
CA ILE A 45 -3.43 -4.64 -4.31
C ILE A 45 -3.40 -4.51 -2.79
N VAL A 46 -2.33 -3.91 -2.26
CA VAL A 46 -2.24 -3.55 -0.85
C VAL A 46 -2.86 -2.17 -0.67
N LEU A 47 -3.97 -2.13 0.05
CA LEU A 47 -4.66 -0.90 0.42
C LEU A 47 -4.15 -0.42 1.77
N THR A 48 -3.67 0.81 1.83
CA THR A 48 -3.19 1.43 3.06
C THR A 48 -3.50 2.93 3.10
N ALA A 49 -3.08 3.60 4.17
CA ALA A 49 -3.28 5.03 4.38
C ALA A 49 -1.99 5.71 4.85
N HIS A 50 -1.97 7.06 4.80
CA HIS A 50 -0.91 7.87 5.41
C HIS A 50 -1.07 7.92 6.94
N MET A 51 -1.22 6.75 7.55
CA MET A 51 -1.43 6.54 8.97
C MET A 51 -0.22 5.80 9.56
N GLY A 52 0.20 6.21 10.73
CA GLY A 52 1.40 5.65 11.36
C GLY A 52 2.66 5.84 10.50
N ASN A 53 3.57 4.90 10.56
CA ASN A 53 4.76 4.86 9.71
C ASN A 53 4.57 3.82 8.59
N TRP A 54 3.91 4.23 7.49
CA TRP A 54 3.66 3.34 6.33
C TRP A 54 4.91 2.85 5.61
N GLU A 55 6.09 3.43 5.88
CA GLU A 55 7.35 2.92 5.32
C GLU A 55 7.64 1.49 5.82
N TRP A 56 7.12 1.10 6.99
CA TRP A 56 7.21 -0.28 7.50
C TRP A 56 6.51 -1.31 6.61
N LEU A 57 5.65 -0.92 5.67
CA LEU A 57 5.12 -1.82 4.66
C LEU A 57 6.23 -2.43 3.77
N GLY A 58 7.40 -1.79 3.71
CA GLY A 58 8.59 -2.36 3.09
C GLY A 58 9.02 -3.70 3.68
N ALA A 59 8.70 -3.95 4.94
CA ALA A 59 8.96 -5.22 5.61
C ALA A 59 8.31 -6.41 4.90
N LEU A 60 7.19 -6.21 4.19
CA LEU A 60 6.56 -7.27 3.39
C LEU A 60 7.52 -7.89 2.38
N ALA A 61 8.40 -7.07 1.77
CA ALA A 61 9.42 -7.59 0.84
C ALA A 61 10.49 -8.43 1.57
N ILE A 62 10.90 -8.02 2.76
CA ILE A 62 11.83 -8.80 3.61
C ILE A 62 11.19 -10.13 4.04
N TYR A 63 9.89 -10.16 4.29
CA TYR A 63 9.12 -11.38 4.58
C TYR A 63 8.93 -12.30 3.36
N GLY A 64 9.41 -11.89 2.17
CA GLY A 64 9.37 -12.70 0.96
C GLY A 64 8.20 -12.39 0.02
N TYR A 65 7.40 -11.35 0.28
CA TYR A 65 6.34 -10.92 -0.63
C TYR A 65 6.91 -9.92 -1.65
N PRO A 66 7.04 -10.28 -2.94
CA PRO A 66 7.59 -9.36 -3.93
C PRO A 66 6.67 -8.14 -4.09
N ALA A 67 7.20 -6.95 -3.87
CA ALA A 67 6.40 -5.75 -3.81
C ALA A 67 6.95 -4.62 -4.69
N THR A 68 6.03 -3.82 -5.21
CA THR A 68 6.30 -2.64 -6.03
C THR A 68 5.60 -1.42 -5.43
N THR A 69 6.29 -0.31 -5.37
CA THR A 69 5.71 0.98 -4.95
C THR A 69 5.98 2.06 -5.97
N ILE A 70 5.01 2.98 -6.12
CA ILE A 70 5.12 4.15 -6.99
C ILE A 70 5.10 5.38 -6.09
N VAL A 71 6.18 6.13 -6.08
CA VAL A 71 6.42 7.22 -5.13
C VAL A 71 6.51 8.57 -5.82
N LYS A 72 6.04 9.61 -5.15
CA LYS A 72 6.30 10.99 -5.55
C LYS A 72 7.66 11.44 -5.01
N ASN A 73 8.50 12.00 -5.88
CA ASN A 73 9.75 12.59 -5.46
C ASN A 73 9.50 13.73 -4.45
N GLN A 74 10.35 13.83 -3.46
CA GLN A 74 10.33 14.93 -2.51
C GLN A 74 10.90 16.19 -3.16
N ALA A 75 10.63 17.36 -2.55
CA ALA A 75 11.21 18.63 -3.01
C ALA A 75 12.74 18.67 -2.90
N ASN A 76 13.30 17.83 -2.04
CA ASN A 76 14.75 17.68 -1.86
C ASN A 76 15.19 16.32 -2.42
N ASP A 77 16.08 16.36 -3.43
CA ASP A 77 16.57 15.14 -4.10
C ASP A 77 17.39 14.23 -3.18
N ALA A 78 18.11 14.79 -2.19
CA ALA A 78 18.86 13.99 -1.22
C ALA A 78 17.92 13.17 -0.34
N VAL A 79 16.79 13.77 0.10
CA VAL A 79 15.75 13.06 0.86
C VAL A 79 15.07 11.99 0.00
N THR A 80 14.77 12.32 -1.27
CA THR A 80 14.20 11.32 -2.21
C THR A 80 15.12 10.12 -2.35
N ARG A 81 16.42 10.37 -2.55
CA ARG A 81 17.42 9.31 -2.70
C ARG A 81 17.51 8.44 -1.46
N LEU A 82 17.65 9.05 -0.29
CA LEU A 82 17.74 8.34 0.98
C LEU A 82 16.53 7.44 1.24
N LEU A 83 15.31 7.94 1.00
CA LEU A 83 14.08 7.15 1.16
C LEU A 83 14.01 5.99 0.16
N ASN A 84 14.43 6.22 -1.09
CA ASN A 84 14.38 5.18 -2.10
C ASN A 84 15.45 4.11 -1.85
N GLU A 85 16.68 4.48 -1.48
CA GLU A 85 17.73 3.56 -1.08
C GLU A 85 17.28 2.67 0.08
N ASN A 86 16.60 3.25 1.09
CA ASN A 86 16.04 2.47 2.19
C ASN A 86 14.95 1.49 1.74
N ARG A 87 14.02 1.91 0.86
CA ARG A 87 12.99 1.02 0.32
C ARG A 87 13.57 -0.12 -0.52
N GLU A 88 14.56 0.21 -1.37
CA GLU A 88 15.25 -0.77 -2.22
C GLU A 88 16.09 -1.74 -1.38
N SER A 89 16.70 -1.29 -0.28
CA SER A 89 17.43 -2.17 0.66
C SER A 89 16.53 -3.20 1.33
N MET A 90 15.24 -2.89 1.50
CA MET A 90 14.24 -3.86 1.98
C MET A 90 13.75 -4.82 0.88
N GLY A 91 14.14 -4.62 -0.38
CA GLY A 91 13.72 -5.45 -1.52
C GLY A 91 12.50 -4.93 -2.30
N LEU A 92 12.06 -3.69 -2.05
CA LEU A 92 10.99 -3.07 -2.83
C LEU A 92 11.50 -2.66 -4.22
N GLU A 93 10.68 -2.88 -5.25
CA GLU A 93 10.85 -2.17 -6.53
C GLU A 93 10.23 -0.78 -6.41
N VAL A 94 11.07 0.24 -6.54
CA VAL A 94 10.65 1.64 -6.40
C VAL A 94 10.62 2.33 -7.75
N PHE A 95 9.50 2.96 -8.08
CA PHE A 95 9.34 3.74 -9.30
C PHE A 95 8.91 5.17 -8.98
N ALA A 96 9.56 6.14 -9.62
CA ALA A 96 9.14 7.52 -9.51
C ALA A 96 7.83 7.76 -10.28
N ARG A 97 6.95 8.57 -9.70
CA ARG A 97 5.77 9.10 -10.38
C ARG A 97 6.21 10.05 -11.51
N GLY A 98 5.67 9.87 -12.72
CA GLY A 98 6.10 10.67 -13.88
C GLY A 98 5.40 10.31 -15.19
N GLY A 99 4.14 9.87 -15.12
CA GLY A 99 3.28 9.62 -16.30
C GLY A 99 3.20 8.16 -16.77
N ASN A 100 4.01 7.26 -16.20
CA ASN A 100 4.00 5.84 -16.54
C ASN A 100 3.38 4.94 -15.45
N GLU A 101 2.72 5.55 -14.44
CA GLU A 101 2.24 4.86 -13.24
C GLU A 101 1.29 3.71 -13.58
N MET A 102 0.38 3.93 -14.54
CA MET A 102 -0.56 2.91 -15.00
C MET A 102 0.13 1.70 -15.60
N ILE A 103 1.21 1.91 -16.35
CA ILE A 103 1.99 0.84 -16.98
C ILE A 103 2.78 0.07 -15.92
N ILE A 104 3.40 0.79 -14.99
CA ILE A 104 4.17 0.21 -13.88
C ILE A 104 3.26 -0.65 -13.01
N ALA A 105 2.11 -0.10 -12.59
CA ALA A 105 1.12 -0.79 -11.77
C ALA A 105 0.58 -2.06 -12.48
N ALA A 106 0.22 -1.93 -13.77
CA ALA A 106 -0.22 -3.06 -14.58
C ALA A 106 0.86 -4.16 -14.67
N ARG A 107 2.13 -3.76 -14.83
CA ARG A 107 3.25 -4.69 -14.91
C ARG A 107 3.49 -5.39 -13.57
N ALA A 108 3.39 -4.67 -12.45
CA ALA A 108 3.54 -5.25 -11.12
C ALA A 108 2.50 -6.35 -10.87
N LEU A 109 1.20 -6.07 -11.11
CA LEU A 109 0.13 -7.04 -10.94
C LEU A 109 0.27 -8.24 -11.89
N LYS A 110 0.61 -8.01 -13.18
CA LYS A 110 0.88 -9.11 -14.14
C LYS A 110 2.08 -9.98 -13.73
N ARG A 111 3.03 -9.44 -12.99
CA ARG A 111 4.16 -10.17 -12.40
C ARG A 111 3.84 -10.77 -11.03
N LYS A 112 2.55 -10.74 -10.63
CA LYS A 112 2.07 -11.34 -9.39
C LYS A 112 2.71 -10.74 -8.14
N LYS A 113 3.01 -9.43 -8.18
CA LYS A 113 3.58 -8.70 -7.07
C LYS A 113 2.51 -7.99 -6.24
N LEU A 114 2.89 -7.61 -5.04
CA LEU A 114 2.14 -6.64 -4.26
C LEU A 114 2.28 -5.26 -4.91
N LEU A 115 1.19 -4.51 -4.99
CA LEU A 115 1.16 -3.12 -5.43
C LEU A 115 0.50 -2.26 -4.37
N GLY A 116 1.28 -1.42 -3.71
CA GLY A 116 0.81 -0.55 -2.64
C GLY A 116 0.05 0.68 -3.14
N PHE A 117 -1.09 0.98 -2.51
CA PHE A 117 -1.87 2.21 -2.69
C PHE A 117 -2.18 2.86 -1.36
N LEU A 118 -1.75 4.11 -1.17
CA LEU A 118 -2.22 4.98 -0.11
C LEU A 118 -3.44 5.75 -0.65
N ALA A 119 -4.64 5.34 -0.25
CA ALA A 119 -5.89 5.77 -0.87
C ALA A 119 -6.76 6.67 0.04
N ASP A 120 -6.17 7.27 1.06
CA ASP A 120 -6.82 8.10 2.09
C ASP A 120 -6.81 9.60 1.79
N GLN A 121 -6.13 10.03 0.72
CA GLN A 121 -6.12 11.43 0.32
C GLN A 121 -7.34 11.78 -0.55
N ASP A 122 -7.64 13.08 -0.66
CA ASP A 122 -8.74 13.58 -1.48
C ASP A 122 -8.59 13.16 -2.95
N GLY A 123 -9.58 12.45 -3.48
CA GLY A 123 -9.66 12.00 -4.87
C GLY A 123 -10.05 13.10 -5.86
N GLY A 124 -10.37 14.30 -5.35
CA GLY A 124 -10.83 15.44 -6.15
C GLY A 124 -12.04 15.10 -7.02
N PHE A 125 -12.14 15.73 -8.18
CA PHE A 125 -13.26 15.53 -9.12
C PHE A 125 -13.35 14.11 -9.70
N HIS A 126 -12.27 13.34 -9.63
CA HIS A 126 -12.20 11.99 -10.20
C HIS A 126 -12.42 10.90 -9.16
N GLY A 127 -12.54 11.25 -7.89
CA GLY A 127 -12.83 10.32 -6.81
C GLY A 127 -14.31 9.95 -6.72
N VAL A 128 -14.64 9.09 -5.78
CA VAL A 128 -16.02 8.70 -5.47
C VAL A 128 -16.48 9.48 -4.24
N PRO A 129 -17.54 10.30 -4.37
CA PRO A 129 -18.07 11.00 -3.22
C PRO A 129 -18.75 10.02 -2.27
N GLN A 130 -18.42 10.15 -0.98
CA GLN A 130 -19.01 9.35 0.09
C GLN A 130 -18.85 10.00 1.46
N PRO A 131 -19.68 9.65 2.45
CA PRO A 131 -19.48 10.07 3.82
C PRO A 131 -18.25 9.39 4.42
N PHE A 132 -17.37 10.17 5.06
CA PHE A 132 -16.25 9.69 5.85
C PHE A 132 -16.16 10.49 7.15
N LEU A 133 -16.23 9.84 8.30
CA LEU A 133 -16.22 10.46 9.63
C LEU A 133 -17.23 11.66 9.76
N GLY A 134 -18.43 11.49 9.22
CA GLY A 134 -19.51 12.48 9.28
C GLY A 134 -19.40 13.66 8.30
N LYS A 135 -18.44 13.65 7.39
CA LYS A 135 -18.27 14.65 6.33
C LYS A 135 -18.25 14.00 4.95
N MET A 136 -18.80 14.71 3.95
CA MET A 136 -18.64 14.27 2.56
C MET A 136 -17.18 14.43 2.13
N SER A 137 -16.60 13.36 1.62
CA SER A 137 -15.24 13.33 1.09
C SER A 137 -15.20 12.65 -0.27
N SER A 138 -14.11 12.82 -1.00
CA SER A 138 -13.89 12.19 -2.29
C SER A 138 -12.79 11.13 -2.15
N THR A 139 -13.14 9.86 -2.33
CA THR A 139 -12.20 8.75 -2.19
C THR A 139 -11.58 8.38 -3.53
N PRO A 140 -10.24 8.20 -3.62
CA PRO A 140 -9.57 7.77 -4.84
C PRO A 140 -10.05 6.40 -5.31
N LYS A 141 -10.48 6.29 -6.54
CA LYS A 141 -10.97 5.04 -7.15
C LYS A 141 -9.88 4.17 -7.79
N GLY A 142 -8.62 4.57 -7.72
CA GLY A 142 -7.49 3.87 -8.33
C GLY A 142 -7.43 2.38 -7.98
N PRO A 143 -7.42 1.98 -6.69
CA PRO A 143 -7.37 0.57 -6.29
C PRO A 143 -8.52 -0.24 -6.89
N ALA A 144 -9.77 0.27 -6.83
CA ALA A 144 -10.95 -0.40 -7.39
C ALA A 144 -10.85 -0.59 -8.90
N MET A 145 -10.34 0.41 -9.63
CA MET A 145 -10.11 0.32 -11.08
C MET A 145 -9.07 -0.75 -11.45
N PHE A 146 -7.99 -0.87 -10.65
CA PHE A 146 -7.00 -1.92 -10.87
C PHE A 146 -7.55 -3.30 -10.51
N ALA A 147 -8.29 -3.42 -9.41
CA ALA A 147 -8.96 -4.66 -9.03
C ALA A 147 -9.91 -5.15 -10.14
N GLN A 148 -10.72 -4.26 -10.69
CA GLN A 148 -11.59 -4.57 -11.83
C GLN A 148 -10.80 -5.05 -13.05
N LYS A 149 -9.77 -4.29 -13.44
CA LYS A 149 -9.04 -4.53 -14.70
C LYS A 149 -8.19 -5.80 -14.67
N PHE A 150 -7.62 -6.14 -13.51
CA PHE A 150 -6.68 -7.26 -13.36
C PHE A 150 -7.25 -8.42 -12.56
N HIS A 151 -8.48 -8.30 -12.07
CA HIS A 151 -9.12 -9.26 -11.16
C HIS A 151 -8.26 -9.57 -9.94
N SER A 152 -7.44 -8.60 -9.53
CA SER A 152 -6.56 -8.69 -8.38
C SER A 152 -7.34 -8.49 -7.09
N PRO A 153 -7.14 -9.32 -6.06
CA PRO A 153 -7.70 -9.08 -4.76
C PRO A 153 -7.10 -7.81 -4.13
N ILE A 154 -7.87 -7.16 -3.26
CA ILE A 154 -7.42 -6.03 -2.45
C ILE A 154 -7.29 -6.52 -1.02
N VAL A 155 -6.12 -6.26 -0.41
CA VAL A 155 -5.85 -6.60 0.98
C VAL A 155 -5.50 -5.31 1.72
N PRO A 156 -6.31 -4.89 2.71
CA PRO A 156 -5.96 -3.78 3.60
C PRO A 156 -4.80 -4.18 4.50
N ILE A 157 -3.77 -3.33 4.58
CA ILE A 157 -2.64 -3.54 5.51
C ILE A 157 -2.27 -2.21 6.13
N PHE A 158 -2.34 -2.14 7.47
CA PHE A 158 -2.04 -0.92 8.22
C PHE A 158 -0.96 -1.16 9.26
N PRO A 159 0.08 -0.31 9.32
CA PRO A 159 1.07 -0.37 10.39
C PRO A 159 0.51 0.25 11.67
N VAL A 160 0.59 -0.50 12.74
CA VAL A 160 0.20 -0.07 14.10
C VAL A 160 1.37 -0.32 15.03
N HIS A 161 1.75 0.67 15.84
CA HIS A 161 2.79 0.51 16.86
C HIS A 161 2.15 0.15 18.20
N ASP A 162 2.77 -0.77 18.91
CA ASP A 162 2.45 -1.06 20.30
C ASP A 162 3.17 -0.10 21.27
N GLU A 163 2.97 -0.30 22.57
CA GLU A 163 3.57 0.52 23.62
C GLU A 163 5.11 0.37 23.69
N ASN A 164 5.66 -0.70 23.11
CA ASN A 164 7.09 -0.98 23.06
C ASN A 164 7.73 -0.51 21.75
N HIS A 165 7.02 0.27 20.94
CA HIS A 165 7.43 0.71 19.61
C HIS A 165 7.62 -0.42 18.57
N HIS A 166 7.15 -1.64 18.87
CA HIS A 166 7.11 -2.70 17.88
C HIS A 166 5.98 -2.46 16.88
N THR A 167 6.22 -2.73 15.61
CA THR A 167 5.24 -2.50 14.55
C THR A 167 4.48 -3.77 14.23
N HIS A 168 3.17 -3.68 14.23
CA HIS A 168 2.26 -4.70 13.75
C HIS A 168 1.73 -4.30 12.37
N LEU A 169 1.96 -5.11 11.34
CA LEU A 169 1.27 -4.96 10.06
C LEU A 169 -0.05 -5.72 10.13
N MET A 170 -1.12 -4.98 10.44
CA MET A 170 -2.49 -5.51 10.55
C MET A 170 -3.03 -5.83 9.17
N ILE A 171 -3.10 -7.12 8.82
CA ILE A 171 -3.60 -7.60 7.53
C ILE A 171 -5.10 -7.87 7.64
N GLY A 172 -5.89 -7.05 6.94
CA GLY A 172 -7.36 -7.11 6.93
C GLY A 172 -7.91 -8.22 6.03
N GLU A 173 -9.24 -8.29 5.97
CA GLU A 173 -9.96 -9.26 5.14
C GLU A 173 -9.72 -9.00 3.65
N ILE A 174 -9.60 -10.09 2.87
CA ILE A 174 -9.45 -10.02 1.41
C ILE A 174 -10.74 -9.48 0.79
N MET A 175 -10.62 -8.50 -0.06
CA MET A 175 -11.74 -7.93 -0.80
C MET A 175 -11.61 -8.24 -2.30
N HIS A 176 -12.69 -8.76 -2.89
CA HIS A 176 -12.77 -9.02 -4.33
C HIS A 176 -13.70 -8.02 -5.00
N PHE A 177 -13.34 -7.65 -6.22
CA PHE A 177 -14.19 -6.83 -7.07
C PHE A 177 -15.38 -7.67 -7.58
N GLU A 178 -16.58 -7.14 -7.42
CA GLU A 178 -17.81 -7.73 -7.90
C GLU A 178 -18.23 -7.03 -9.19
N ASP A 179 -18.31 -7.76 -10.30
CA ASP A 179 -18.74 -7.26 -11.60
C ASP A 179 -20.23 -7.59 -11.80
N THR A 180 -21.05 -6.54 -11.83
CA THR A 180 -22.50 -6.68 -12.12
C THR A 180 -22.86 -6.28 -13.54
N GLY A 181 -21.88 -5.89 -14.36
CA GLY A 181 -22.05 -5.38 -15.69
C GLY A 181 -22.20 -3.86 -15.78
N ASN A 182 -22.32 -3.16 -14.65
CA ASN A 182 -22.28 -1.69 -14.58
C ASN A 182 -20.95 -1.21 -14.03
N LYS A 183 -19.99 -1.07 -14.91
CA LYS A 183 -18.60 -0.77 -14.56
C LYS A 183 -18.42 0.42 -13.61
N ASP A 184 -19.10 1.53 -13.88
CA ASP A 184 -18.89 2.76 -13.10
C ASP A 184 -19.48 2.63 -11.70
N GLU A 185 -20.65 2.01 -11.57
CA GLU A 185 -21.28 1.74 -10.29
C GLU A 185 -20.51 0.68 -9.49
N ASP A 186 -19.98 -0.35 -10.14
CA ASP A 186 -19.19 -1.39 -9.50
C ASP A 186 -17.89 -0.83 -8.94
N ILE A 187 -17.20 0.05 -9.70
CA ILE A 187 -16.03 0.77 -9.21
C ILE A 187 -16.39 1.68 -8.03
N ALA A 188 -17.52 2.39 -8.11
CA ALA A 188 -17.95 3.25 -7.02
C ALA A 188 -18.31 2.45 -5.77
N ARG A 189 -19.01 1.31 -5.91
CA ARG A 189 -19.35 0.40 -4.81
C ARG A 189 -18.08 -0.15 -4.14
N MET A 190 -17.12 -0.64 -4.92
CA MET A 190 -15.85 -1.13 -4.39
C MET A 190 -15.07 -0.01 -3.69
N THR A 191 -15.04 1.19 -4.28
CA THR A 191 -14.37 2.35 -3.67
C THR A 191 -14.99 2.71 -2.32
N ARG A 192 -16.32 2.67 -2.19
CA ARG A 192 -17.02 2.91 -0.91
C ARG A 192 -16.70 1.84 0.14
N LYS A 193 -16.51 0.58 -0.29
CA LYS A 193 -16.15 -0.53 0.61
C LYS A 193 -14.73 -0.39 1.18
N MET A 194 -13.83 0.30 0.46
CA MET A 194 -12.43 0.49 0.85
C MET A 194 -12.21 1.65 1.83
N ALA A 195 -13.16 2.53 2.02
CA ALA A 195 -13.07 3.68 2.94
C ALA A 195 -13.69 3.34 4.27
#